data_99ea4d5187512eb5b4fa4f067be15653
#
_entry.id   99ea4d5187512eb5b4fa4f067be15653
#
_cell.length_a   1.000
_cell.length_b   1.000
_cell.length_c   1.000
_cell.angle_alpha   90.00
_cell.angle_beta   90.00
_cell.angle_gamma   90.00
#
_symmetry.space_group_name_H-M   'P 1'
#
loop_
_entity.id
_entity.type
_entity.pdbx_description
1 polymer ?
#
loop_
_entity_poly.entity_id
_entity_poly.type
_entity_poly.pdbx_seq_one_letter_code
_entity_poly.pdbx_strand_id
1 'polypeptide(L)'
;MAADSQDFEQFLLKRQAAGRDYVSGDPEPLGRVVAQQLPATFFSPRGDVTTGTEEVWARYERDASLFASGSENTFETLDSAADGDVGYWVGFQRSQANMRGQDQPVPFDLRVTEVYRRENGQWKLVHRHADPLKQSPAA
;
A
#
# COMPACT_ATOMS: atom_id res chain seq x y z
N MET A 1 21.34 -6.49 -10.92
CA MET A 1 22.04 -5.26 -11.34
C MET A 1 21.87 -4.18 -10.29
N ALA A 2 22.94 -3.49 -9.95
CA ALA A 2 22.88 -2.46 -8.91
C ALA A 2 21.89 -1.33 -9.27
N ALA A 3 21.81 -0.96 -10.55
CA ALA A 3 20.88 0.09 -11.01
C ALA A 3 19.43 -0.31 -10.80
N ASP A 4 19.08 -1.59 -11.04
CA ASP A 4 17.72 -2.09 -10.82
C ASP A 4 17.38 -2.09 -9.34
N SER A 5 18.32 -2.46 -8.47
CA SER A 5 18.12 -2.46 -7.04
C SER A 5 17.86 -1.06 -6.50
N GLN A 6 18.68 -0.09 -6.93
CA GLN A 6 18.51 1.31 -6.52
C GLN A 6 17.20 1.89 -7.02
N ASP A 7 16.83 1.57 -8.26
CA ASP A 7 15.58 2.01 -8.85
C ASP A 7 14.39 1.49 -8.05
N PHE A 8 14.43 0.22 -7.67
CA PHE A 8 13.37 -0.37 -6.86
C PHE A 8 13.30 0.25 -5.46
N GLU A 9 14.44 0.49 -4.83
CA GLU A 9 14.46 1.13 -3.51
C GLU A 9 13.86 2.53 -3.56
N GLN A 10 14.17 3.31 -4.60
CA GLN A 10 13.59 4.62 -4.78
C GLN A 10 12.08 4.53 -5.02
N PHE A 11 11.64 3.53 -5.78
CA PHE A 11 10.22 3.28 -5.96
C PHE A 11 9.53 2.98 -4.64
N LEU A 12 10.14 2.16 -3.78
CA LEU A 12 9.55 1.84 -2.47
C LEU A 12 9.37 3.09 -1.60
N LEU A 13 10.33 4.02 -1.63
CA LEU A 13 10.18 5.28 -0.91
C LEU A 13 9.01 6.10 -1.44
N LYS A 14 8.85 6.15 -2.75
CA LYS A 14 7.73 6.82 -3.40
C LYS A 14 6.41 6.15 -3.05
N ARG A 15 6.39 4.82 -3.06
CA ARG A 15 5.21 4.04 -2.67
C ARG A 15 4.80 4.33 -1.22
N GLN A 16 5.75 4.40 -0.33
CA GLN A 16 5.48 4.67 1.08
C GLN A 16 4.97 6.09 1.29
N ALA A 17 5.52 7.07 0.57
CA ALA A 17 5.02 8.43 0.60
C ALA A 17 3.56 8.50 0.11
N ALA A 18 3.23 7.76 -0.95
CA ALA A 18 1.86 7.67 -1.45
C ALA A 18 0.92 7.06 -0.41
N GLY A 19 1.40 6.12 0.38
CA GLY A 19 0.62 5.53 1.46
C GLY A 19 0.30 6.53 2.57
N ARG A 20 1.23 7.42 2.89
CA ARG A 20 0.96 8.47 3.87
C ARG A 20 -0.12 9.43 3.38
N ASP A 21 -0.08 9.80 2.11
CA ASP A 21 -1.12 10.65 1.52
C ASP A 21 -2.47 9.94 1.50
N TYR A 22 -2.46 8.65 1.18
CA TYR A 22 -3.66 7.81 1.10
C TYR A 22 -4.42 7.79 2.43
N VAL A 23 -3.70 7.56 3.54
CA VAL A 23 -4.37 7.49 4.85
C VAL A 23 -4.79 8.86 5.35
N SER A 24 -4.42 9.92 4.67
CA SER A 24 -4.90 11.27 4.93
C SER A 24 -6.00 11.71 3.97
N GLY A 25 -6.48 10.79 3.14
CA GLY A 25 -7.63 11.01 2.28
C GLY A 25 -7.28 11.40 0.85
N ASP A 26 -6.00 11.37 0.47
CA ASP A 26 -5.57 11.73 -0.89
C ASP A 26 -5.05 10.49 -1.61
N PRO A 27 -5.84 9.88 -2.52
CA PRO A 27 -5.43 8.69 -3.24
C PRO A 27 -4.59 8.97 -4.48
N GLU A 28 -4.45 10.22 -4.90
CA GLU A 28 -3.85 10.54 -6.18
C GLU A 28 -2.40 10.04 -6.31
N PRO A 29 -1.51 10.24 -5.31
CA PRO A 29 -0.15 9.70 -5.44
C PRO A 29 -0.11 8.18 -5.57
N LEU A 30 -1.01 7.46 -4.88
CA LEU A 30 -1.11 6.01 -5.03
C LEU A 30 -1.54 5.64 -6.45
N GLY A 31 -2.42 6.43 -7.05
CA GLY A 31 -2.86 6.20 -8.42
C GLY A 31 -1.74 6.21 -9.44
N ARG A 32 -0.65 6.93 -9.15
CA ARG A 32 0.51 6.97 -10.03
C ARG A 32 1.41 5.73 -9.92
N VAL A 33 1.23 4.92 -8.87
CA VAL A 33 2.06 3.75 -8.63
C VAL A 33 1.29 2.43 -8.72
N VAL A 34 -0.02 2.46 -8.92
CA VAL A 34 -0.78 1.22 -9.14
C VAL A 34 -0.80 0.86 -10.62
N ALA A 35 -0.88 -0.45 -10.88
CA ALA A 35 -0.90 -0.97 -12.23
C ALA A 35 -2.13 -0.49 -13.00
N GLN A 36 -1.93 -0.19 -14.29
CA GLN A 36 -3.01 0.23 -15.18
C GLN A 36 -3.23 -0.73 -16.33
N GLN A 37 -2.24 -1.52 -16.69
CA GLN A 37 -2.31 -2.46 -17.82
C GLN A 37 -2.10 -3.90 -17.37
N LEU A 38 -1.22 -4.11 -16.38
CA LEU A 38 -0.97 -5.44 -15.84
C LEU A 38 -2.12 -5.86 -14.95
N PRO A 39 -2.36 -7.18 -14.77
CA PRO A 39 -3.36 -7.62 -13.81
C PRO A 39 -3.10 -7.04 -12.43
N ALA A 40 -4.17 -6.62 -11.77
CA ALA A 40 -4.09 -6.07 -10.43
C ALA A 40 -5.07 -6.80 -9.50
N THR A 41 -4.64 -7.02 -8.27
CA THR A 41 -5.46 -7.68 -7.25
C THR A 41 -5.25 -7.00 -5.90
N PHE A 42 -6.31 -7.01 -5.10
CA PHE A 42 -6.27 -6.45 -3.74
C PHE A 42 -7.07 -7.35 -2.80
N PHE A 43 -6.38 -7.88 -1.79
CA PHE A 43 -6.98 -8.62 -0.67
C PHE A 43 -7.02 -7.69 0.51
N SER A 44 -8.22 -7.26 0.88
CA SER A 44 -8.39 -6.21 1.87
C SER A 44 -8.40 -6.74 3.30
N PRO A 45 -8.18 -5.86 4.30
CA PRO A 45 -8.27 -6.26 5.70
C PRO A 45 -9.63 -6.77 6.13
N ARG A 46 -10.67 -6.53 5.33
CA ARG A 46 -12.02 -7.04 5.61
C ARG A 46 -12.22 -8.46 5.12
N GLY A 47 -11.24 -9.00 4.41
CA GLY A 47 -11.28 -10.38 3.92
C GLY A 47 -11.87 -10.52 2.52
N ASP A 48 -12.23 -9.42 1.86
CA ASP A 48 -12.73 -9.48 0.49
C ASP A 48 -11.62 -9.33 -0.54
N VAL A 49 -11.97 -9.60 -1.79
CA VAL A 49 -11.04 -9.62 -2.91
C VAL A 49 -11.56 -8.72 -4.01
N THR A 50 -10.67 -7.91 -4.56
CA THR A 50 -10.95 -7.11 -5.76
C THR A 50 -9.93 -7.47 -6.82
N THR A 51 -10.38 -7.70 -8.05
CA THR A 51 -9.51 -8.03 -9.18
C THR A 51 -9.81 -7.10 -10.35
N GLY A 52 -8.79 -6.82 -11.14
CA GLY A 52 -8.89 -5.93 -12.30
C GLY A 52 -8.37 -4.54 -11.98
N THR A 53 -7.71 -3.91 -12.97
CA THR A 53 -7.06 -2.61 -12.72
C THR A 53 -8.06 -1.51 -12.40
N GLU A 54 -9.17 -1.45 -13.14
CA GLU A 54 -10.18 -0.42 -12.88
C GLU A 54 -10.88 -0.64 -11.55
N GLU A 55 -11.22 -1.88 -11.25
CA GLU A 55 -11.93 -2.24 -10.02
C GLU A 55 -11.05 -2.04 -8.80
N VAL A 56 -9.77 -2.40 -8.90
CA VAL A 56 -8.81 -2.20 -7.81
C VAL A 56 -8.61 -0.71 -7.55
N TRP A 57 -8.45 0.09 -8.60
CA TRP A 57 -8.29 1.53 -8.42
C TRP A 57 -9.55 2.16 -7.80
N ALA A 58 -10.73 1.77 -8.28
CA ALA A 58 -11.99 2.28 -7.72
C ALA A 58 -12.12 1.93 -6.24
N ARG A 59 -11.66 0.72 -5.85
CA ARG A 59 -11.67 0.32 -4.45
C ARG A 59 -10.73 1.18 -3.61
N TYR A 60 -9.52 1.44 -4.08
CA TYR A 60 -8.59 2.29 -3.37
C TYR A 60 -9.14 3.72 -3.21
N GLU A 61 -9.72 4.28 -4.26
CA GLU A 61 -10.32 5.61 -4.16
C GLU A 61 -11.45 5.66 -3.14
N ARG A 62 -12.31 4.67 -3.15
CA ARG A 62 -13.43 4.60 -2.21
C ARG A 62 -12.94 4.50 -0.78
N ASP A 63 -11.96 3.61 -0.53
CA ASP A 63 -11.43 3.42 0.81
C ASP A 63 -10.70 4.67 1.30
N ALA A 64 -9.96 5.36 0.43
CA ALA A 64 -9.28 6.60 0.79
C ALA A 64 -10.27 7.69 1.22
N SER A 65 -11.48 7.68 0.67
CA SER A 65 -12.49 8.68 1.00
C SER A 65 -12.98 8.58 2.45
N LEU A 66 -12.69 7.47 3.13
CA LEU A 66 -13.04 7.29 4.54
C LEU A 66 -12.06 7.97 5.48
N PHE A 67 -10.88 8.35 5.01
CA PHE A 67 -9.85 8.96 5.83
C PHE A 67 -9.90 10.49 5.75
N ALA A 68 -9.39 11.13 6.78
CA ALA A 68 -9.27 12.58 6.84
C ALA A 68 -7.81 12.99 7.04
N SER A 69 -7.52 14.25 6.79
CA SER A 69 -6.17 14.80 6.93
C SER A 69 -5.65 14.67 8.35
N GLY A 70 -4.33 14.68 8.49
CA GLY A 70 -3.67 14.60 9.80
C GLY A 70 -3.45 13.18 10.31
N SER A 71 -3.79 12.16 9.51
CA SER A 71 -3.49 10.78 9.87
C SER A 71 -1.97 10.53 9.85
N GLU A 72 -1.52 9.61 10.72
CA GLU A 72 -0.13 9.18 10.75
C GLU A 72 -0.02 7.77 10.17
N ASN A 73 1.05 7.54 9.41
CA ASN A 73 1.27 6.23 8.79
C ASN A 73 2.77 5.99 8.64
N THR A 74 3.23 4.82 9.11
CA THR A 74 4.60 4.38 8.93
C THR A 74 4.62 2.96 8.38
N PHE A 75 5.66 2.66 7.62
CA PHE A 75 5.91 1.31 7.11
C PHE A 75 7.15 0.75 7.79
N GLU A 76 7.03 -0.45 8.33
CA GLU A 76 8.15 -1.17 8.93
C GLU A 76 8.47 -2.34 8.01
N THR A 77 9.64 -2.29 7.37
CA THR A 77 10.05 -3.30 6.39
C THR A 77 10.64 -4.50 7.09
N LEU A 78 10.10 -5.69 6.81
CA LEU A 78 10.71 -6.94 7.24
C LEU A 78 11.61 -7.51 6.15
N ASP A 79 11.19 -7.41 4.89
CA ASP A 79 11.96 -7.89 3.76
C ASP A 79 11.49 -7.24 2.48
N SER A 80 12.39 -7.03 1.54
CA SER A 80 12.06 -6.56 0.20
C SER A 80 13.16 -6.95 -0.76
N ALA A 81 12.80 -7.22 -2.01
CA ALA A 81 13.77 -7.55 -3.05
C ALA A 81 13.13 -7.36 -4.41
N ALA A 82 13.97 -7.21 -5.43
CA ALA A 82 13.54 -7.18 -6.81
C ALA A 82 14.56 -7.91 -7.67
N ASP A 83 14.06 -8.58 -8.70
CA ASP A 83 14.88 -9.24 -9.70
C ASP A 83 14.18 -9.12 -11.05
N GLY A 84 14.88 -8.53 -12.02
CA GLY A 84 14.28 -8.27 -13.33
C GLY A 84 13.08 -7.35 -13.22
N ASP A 85 11.93 -7.83 -13.63
CA ASP A 85 10.70 -7.03 -13.71
C ASP A 85 9.73 -7.28 -12.55
N VAL A 86 10.16 -8.02 -11.51
CA VAL A 86 9.31 -8.36 -10.38
C VAL A 86 10.00 -7.98 -9.07
N GLY A 87 9.23 -7.42 -8.15
CA GLY A 87 9.72 -7.12 -6.82
C GLY A 87 8.63 -7.32 -5.78
N TYR A 88 9.02 -7.32 -4.51
CA TYR A 88 8.08 -7.48 -3.41
C TYR A 88 8.52 -6.68 -2.19
N TRP A 89 7.55 -6.43 -1.33
CA TRP A 89 7.77 -5.83 -0.01
C TRP A 89 6.90 -6.57 0.99
N VAL A 90 7.47 -6.88 2.15
CA VAL A 90 6.75 -7.54 3.25
C VAL A 90 7.05 -6.76 4.52
N GLY A 91 6.00 -6.43 5.26
CA GLY A 91 6.21 -5.71 6.51
C GLY A 91 4.91 -5.33 7.19
N PHE A 92 5.00 -4.31 8.02
CA PHE A 92 3.85 -3.79 8.76
C PHE A 92 3.57 -2.36 8.34
N GLN A 93 2.29 -2.03 8.30
CA GLN A 93 1.83 -0.66 8.14
C GLN A 93 1.16 -0.27 9.44
N ARG A 94 1.66 0.77 10.09
CA ARG A 94 1.13 1.23 11.37
C ARG A 94 0.56 2.61 11.18
N SER A 95 -0.71 2.77 11.53
CA SER A 95 -1.42 4.02 11.30
C SER A 95 -2.20 4.46 12.52
N GLN A 96 -2.25 5.77 12.73
CA GLN A 96 -3.25 6.42 13.56
C GLN A 96 -4.11 7.20 12.57
N ALA A 97 -5.26 6.64 12.24
CA ALA A 97 -6.07 7.12 11.14
C ALA A 97 -7.17 8.05 11.64
N ASN A 98 -7.21 9.25 11.07
CA ASN A 98 -8.36 10.13 11.27
C ASN A 98 -9.43 9.68 10.28
N MET A 99 -10.54 9.17 10.81
CA MET A 99 -11.65 8.71 9.99
C MET A 99 -12.68 9.83 9.90
N ARG A 100 -13.27 10.01 8.75
CA ARG A 100 -14.32 11.02 8.58
C ARG A 100 -15.47 10.76 9.54
N GLY A 101 -15.90 11.82 10.24
CA GLY A 101 -17.00 11.73 11.17
C GLY A 101 -16.64 11.21 12.55
N GLN A 102 -15.36 10.95 12.82
CA GLN A 102 -14.89 10.51 14.13
C GLN A 102 -13.96 11.55 14.75
N ASP A 103 -14.10 11.75 16.06
CA ASP A 103 -13.36 12.78 16.78
C ASP A 103 -11.95 12.34 17.17
N GLN A 104 -11.73 11.04 17.30
CA GLN A 104 -10.46 10.49 17.78
C GLN A 104 -9.80 9.63 16.70
N PRO A 105 -8.46 9.68 16.61
CA PRO A 105 -7.75 8.77 15.70
C PRO A 105 -8.01 7.31 16.06
N VAL A 106 -8.05 6.46 15.05
CA VAL A 106 -8.25 5.02 15.20
C VAL A 106 -6.94 4.32 14.89
N PRO A 107 -6.43 3.46 15.79
CA PRO A 107 -5.28 2.62 15.47
C PRO A 107 -5.63 1.67 14.33
N PHE A 108 -4.73 1.56 13.37
CA PHE A 108 -4.98 0.75 12.19
C PHE A 108 -3.66 0.12 11.75
N ASP A 109 -3.33 -1.03 12.37
CA ASP A 109 -2.07 -1.71 12.13
C ASP A 109 -2.32 -2.94 11.27
N LEU A 110 -1.52 -3.11 10.23
CA LEU A 110 -1.70 -4.15 9.23
C LEU A 110 -0.44 -4.97 9.02
N ARG A 111 -0.65 -6.26 8.72
CA ARG A 111 0.36 -7.10 8.09
C ARG A 111 0.19 -6.94 6.58
N VAL A 112 1.28 -6.69 5.87
CA VAL A 112 1.19 -6.34 4.45
C VAL A 112 2.21 -7.10 3.63
N THR A 113 1.77 -7.63 2.51
CA THR A 113 2.62 -8.11 1.42
C THR A 113 2.21 -7.40 0.16
N GLU A 114 3.17 -6.84 -0.55
CA GLU A 114 2.92 -6.21 -1.85
C GLU A 114 3.84 -6.80 -2.89
N VAL A 115 3.32 -6.95 -4.10
CA VAL A 115 4.08 -7.41 -5.26
C VAL A 115 4.04 -6.29 -6.30
N TYR A 116 5.18 -6.07 -6.93
CA TYR A 116 5.34 -5.02 -7.94
C TYR A 116 5.89 -5.63 -9.23
N ARG A 117 5.51 -5.04 -10.34
CA ARG A 117 6.05 -5.43 -11.65
C ARG A 117 6.32 -4.20 -12.47
N ARG A 118 7.24 -4.30 -13.43
CA ARG A 118 7.47 -3.20 -14.36
C ARG A 118 6.35 -3.17 -15.40
N GLU A 119 5.80 -1.97 -15.60
CA GLU A 119 4.81 -1.67 -16.63
C GLU A 119 5.38 -0.51 -17.42
N ASN A 120 5.72 -0.74 -18.68
CA ASN A 120 6.34 0.26 -19.54
C ASN A 120 7.60 0.88 -18.90
N GLY A 121 8.43 0.02 -18.30
CA GLY A 121 9.69 0.46 -17.69
C GLY A 121 9.56 1.07 -16.30
N GLN A 122 8.36 1.18 -15.78
CA GLN A 122 8.12 1.76 -14.45
C GLN A 122 7.56 0.70 -13.50
N TRP A 123 8.04 0.73 -12.25
CA TRP A 123 7.50 -0.15 -11.23
C TRP A 123 6.07 0.24 -10.89
N LYS A 124 5.21 -0.77 -10.76
CA LYS A 124 3.79 -0.59 -10.41
C LYS A 124 3.37 -1.64 -9.41
N LEU A 125 2.48 -1.24 -8.52
CA LEU A 125 1.87 -2.16 -7.55
C LEU A 125 0.83 -3.01 -8.27
N VAL A 126 1.03 -4.34 -8.29
CA VAL A 126 0.11 -5.26 -8.96
C VAL A 126 -0.69 -6.09 -7.96
N HIS A 127 -0.19 -6.26 -6.72
CA HIS A 127 -0.91 -7.03 -5.71
C HIS A 127 -0.63 -6.45 -4.33
N ARG A 128 -1.68 -6.31 -3.56
CA ARG A 128 -1.58 -5.95 -2.14
C ARG A 128 -2.45 -6.92 -1.35
N HIS A 129 -1.87 -7.50 -0.32
CA HIS A 129 -2.60 -8.25 0.68
C HIS A 129 -2.32 -7.59 2.03
N ALA A 130 -3.36 -7.13 2.70
CA ALA A 130 -3.24 -6.50 4.01
C ALA A 130 -4.29 -7.09 4.93
N ASP A 131 -3.88 -7.45 6.15
CA ASP A 131 -4.82 -7.89 7.17
C ASP A 131 -4.40 -7.36 8.55
N PRO A 132 -5.29 -7.45 9.54
CA PRO A 132 -4.99 -6.87 10.85
C PRO A 132 -3.79 -7.50 11.51
N LEU A 133 -2.91 -6.66 12.04
CA LEU A 133 -1.80 -7.08 12.88
C LEU A 133 -2.29 -7.14 14.31
N LYS A 134 -2.36 -8.34 14.86
CA LYS A 134 -2.71 -8.52 16.27
C LYS A 134 -1.50 -8.21 17.13
N GLN A 135 -1.72 -7.45 18.19
CA GLN A 135 -0.69 -7.24 19.19
C GLN A 135 -0.51 -8.54 19.97
N SER A 136 0.75 -8.95 20.13
CA SER A 136 1.02 -10.10 20.99
C SER A 136 0.61 -9.73 22.42
N PRO A 137 0.00 -10.68 23.18
CA PRO A 137 -0.22 -10.43 24.59
C PRO A 137 1.08 -10.07 25.28
N ALA A 138 1.01 -9.16 26.26
CA ALA A 138 2.20 -8.79 27.01
C ALA A 138 2.78 -10.05 27.66
N ALA A 139 4.07 -10.27 27.41
CA ALA A 139 4.75 -11.44 27.95
C ALA A 139 5.01 -11.28 29.44
#